data_2464081cd061f096366ddbec62d3a5f2
#
_entry.id   2464081cd061f096366ddbec62d3a5f2
#
_cell.length_a   1.000
_cell.length_b   1.000
_cell.length_c   1.000
_cell.angle_alpha   90.00
_cell.angle_beta   90.00
_cell.angle_gamma   90.00
#
_symmetry.space_group_name_H-M   'P 1'
#
loop_
_entity.id
_entity.type
_entity.pdbx_description
1 polymer ?
#
loop_
_entity_poly.entity_id
_entity_poly.type
_entity_poly.pdbx_seq_one_letter_code
_entity_poly.pdbx_strand_id
1 'polypeptide(L)'
;MHFTGRTWRPPYESASFIIQATSGCTYNKCNFCSLYKDEPFKMAPMEEFEADLAELKHYQPNARRIFLTGANPFAMSYERLKFLALTVRDYLIKCQTIAMFASIRDIRDKEVWQLKKLRAMGINGLSIGTESGDDETLALANKGYKIGRASC
;
A
#
# COMPACT_ATOMS: atom_id res chain seq x y z
N MET A 1 -8.52 12.03 -11.28
CA MET A 1 -8.31 10.89 -10.33
C MET A 1 -8.88 9.62 -10.93
N HIS A 2 -8.05 8.59 -11.12
CA HIS A 2 -8.40 7.31 -11.73
C HIS A 2 -8.53 6.24 -10.66
N PHE A 3 -9.72 5.65 -10.52
CA PHE A 3 -9.97 4.55 -9.58
C PHE A 3 -10.61 3.38 -10.31
N THR A 4 -9.97 2.23 -10.24
CA THR A 4 -10.45 0.96 -10.79
C THR A 4 -10.73 0.01 -9.63
N GLY A 5 -11.96 -0.51 -9.55
CA GLY A 5 -12.37 -1.40 -8.47
C GLY A 5 -12.58 -0.67 -7.13
N ARG A 6 -12.58 -1.46 -6.05
CA ARG A 6 -12.85 -0.94 -4.71
C ARG A 6 -11.61 -0.30 -4.11
N THR A 7 -11.80 0.88 -3.53
CA THR A 7 -10.74 1.63 -2.86
C THR A 7 -11.06 1.79 -1.38
N TRP A 8 -10.10 1.46 -0.54
CA TRP A 8 -10.21 1.55 0.91
C TRP A 8 -9.02 2.27 1.50
N ARG A 9 -9.25 2.98 2.60
CA ARG A 9 -8.19 3.52 3.45
C ARG A 9 -8.58 3.36 4.92
N PRO A 10 -7.62 3.27 5.85
CA PRO A 10 -7.94 3.22 7.27
C PRO A 10 -8.62 4.52 7.72
N PRO A 11 -9.51 4.49 8.74
CA PRO A 11 -10.19 5.69 9.25
C PRO A 11 -9.22 6.80 9.68
N TYR A 12 -8.06 6.45 10.26
CA TYR A 12 -7.03 7.41 10.67
C TYR A 12 -6.28 8.05 9.48
N GLU A 13 -6.47 7.57 8.27
CA GLU A 13 -5.99 8.19 7.03
C GLU A 13 -7.05 9.07 6.36
N SER A 14 -8.16 9.37 7.04
CA SER A 14 -9.28 10.15 6.46
C SER A 14 -8.84 11.52 5.90
N ALA A 15 -7.82 12.13 6.48
CA ALA A 15 -7.24 13.40 6.02
C ALA A 15 -6.17 13.25 4.93
N SER A 16 -5.74 12.03 4.57
CA SER A 16 -4.77 11.80 3.50
C SER A 16 -5.42 11.92 2.13
N PHE A 17 -4.68 12.43 1.16
CA PHE A 17 -5.07 12.33 -0.23
C PHE A 17 -4.80 10.91 -0.74
N ILE A 18 -5.76 10.33 -1.46
CA ILE A 18 -5.63 8.97 -1.99
C ILE A 18 -5.28 9.00 -3.47
N ILE A 19 -4.33 8.15 -3.85
CA ILE A 19 -3.96 7.87 -5.24
C ILE A 19 -3.92 6.35 -5.39
N GLN A 20 -4.48 5.84 -6.46
CA GLN A 20 -4.47 4.40 -6.68
C GLN A 20 -3.11 3.93 -7.19
N ALA A 21 -2.49 3.00 -6.45
CA ALA A 21 -1.26 2.32 -6.89
C ALA A 21 -1.53 0.91 -7.41
N THR A 22 -2.53 0.22 -6.82
CA THR A 22 -2.94 -1.13 -7.23
C THR A 22 -4.43 -1.32 -7.05
N SER A 23 -5.02 -2.30 -7.73
CA SER A 23 -6.34 -2.88 -7.45
C SER A 23 -6.20 -4.34 -7.03
N GLY A 24 -7.23 -4.91 -6.42
CA GLY A 24 -7.24 -6.30 -5.99
C GLY A 24 -6.22 -6.63 -4.90
N CYS A 25 -6.14 -7.91 -4.51
CA CYS A 25 -5.27 -8.42 -3.47
C CYS A 25 -4.38 -9.57 -3.99
N THR A 26 -3.07 -9.51 -3.72
CA THR A 26 -2.12 -10.55 -4.17
C THR A 26 -2.37 -11.91 -3.52
N TYR A 27 -2.89 -11.95 -2.29
CA TYR A 27 -3.16 -13.19 -1.58
C TYR A 27 -4.59 -13.71 -1.81
N ASN A 28 -5.57 -12.89 -1.55
CA ASN A 28 -7.02 -13.08 -1.80
C ASN A 28 -7.63 -14.42 -1.33
N LYS A 29 -7.01 -15.08 -0.32
CA LYS A 29 -7.43 -16.41 0.20
C LYS A 29 -7.97 -16.36 1.63
N CYS A 30 -7.99 -15.19 2.27
CA CYS A 30 -8.51 -15.06 3.64
C CYS A 30 -10.00 -15.41 3.68
N ASN A 31 -10.41 -16.29 4.62
CA ASN A 31 -11.77 -16.80 4.70
C ASN A 31 -12.79 -15.73 5.09
N PHE A 32 -12.38 -14.74 5.89
CA PHE A 32 -13.26 -13.65 6.37
C PHE A 32 -13.35 -12.47 5.40
N CYS A 33 -12.39 -12.31 4.47
CA CYS A 33 -12.32 -11.14 3.61
C CYS A 33 -13.11 -11.34 2.32
N SER A 34 -14.06 -10.47 2.07
CA SER A 34 -14.85 -10.42 0.83
C SER A 34 -14.52 -9.21 -0.06
N LEU A 35 -13.60 -8.33 0.38
CA LEU A 35 -13.39 -7.01 -0.25
C LEU A 35 -12.89 -7.09 -1.69
N TYR A 36 -12.05 -8.08 -2.00
CA TYR A 36 -11.37 -8.16 -3.30
C TYR A 36 -11.52 -9.53 -3.98
N LYS A 37 -12.53 -10.36 -3.58
CA LYS A 37 -12.67 -11.73 -4.11
C LYS A 37 -12.80 -11.77 -5.63
N ASP A 38 -13.49 -10.79 -6.20
CA ASP A 38 -13.77 -10.71 -7.64
C ASP A 38 -12.80 -9.77 -8.38
N GLU A 39 -11.78 -9.24 -7.68
CA GLU A 39 -10.85 -8.28 -8.24
C GLU A 39 -9.44 -8.88 -8.36
N PRO A 40 -8.93 -9.11 -9.59
CA PRO A 40 -7.56 -9.53 -9.78
C PRO A 40 -6.59 -8.42 -9.36
N PHE A 41 -5.45 -8.82 -8.81
CA PHE A 41 -4.39 -7.86 -8.52
C PHE A 41 -3.84 -7.26 -9.82
N LYS A 42 -3.84 -5.94 -9.90
CA LYS A 42 -3.26 -5.17 -11.01
C LYS A 42 -2.55 -3.94 -10.47
N MET A 43 -1.45 -3.56 -11.09
CA MET A 43 -0.78 -2.29 -10.85
C MET A 43 -1.45 -1.19 -11.68
N ALA A 44 -1.61 0.00 -11.11
CA ALA A 44 -2.08 1.15 -11.86
C ALA A 44 -1.10 1.48 -13.00
N PRO A 45 -1.60 1.83 -14.19
CA PRO A 45 -0.75 2.38 -15.26
C PRO A 45 -0.02 3.63 -14.77
N MET A 46 1.25 3.79 -15.18
CA MET A 46 2.03 4.95 -14.73
C MET A 46 1.46 6.28 -15.23
N GLU A 47 0.93 6.27 -16.43
CA GLU A 47 0.29 7.45 -17.03
C GLU A 47 -0.89 7.96 -16.17
N GLU A 48 -1.73 7.05 -15.66
CA GLU A 48 -2.83 7.39 -14.76
C GLU A 48 -2.32 7.85 -13.40
N PHE A 49 -1.30 7.18 -12.85
CA PHE A 49 -0.67 7.55 -11.59
C PHE A 49 -0.06 8.96 -11.63
N GLU A 50 0.66 9.29 -12.70
CA GLU A 50 1.25 10.61 -12.91
C GLU A 50 0.18 11.68 -13.16
N ALA A 51 -0.86 11.36 -13.93
CA ALA A 51 -2.00 12.27 -14.14
C ALA A 51 -2.70 12.62 -12.82
N ASP A 52 -2.90 11.62 -11.95
CA ASP A 52 -3.49 11.82 -10.63
C ASP A 52 -2.60 12.67 -9.71
N LEU A 53 -1.28 12.48 -9.77
CA LEU A 53 -0.33 13.33 -9.05
C LEU A 53 -0.32 14.76 -9.58
N ALA A 54 -0.41 14.95 -10.89
CA ALA A 54 -0.51 16.29 -11.50
C ALA A 54 -1.79 17.00 -11.07
N GLU A 55 -2.92 16.29 -11.08
CA GLU A 55 -4.20 16.81 -10.60
C GLU A 55 -4.11 17.18 -9.11
N LEU A 56 -3.56 16.30 -8.26
CA LEU A 56 -3.39 16.56 -6.84
C LEU A 56 -2.48 17.78 -6.60
N LYS A 57 -1.37 17.88 -7.34
CA LYS A 57 -0.46 19.03 -7.27
C LYS A 57 -1.18 20.34 -7.59
N HIS A 58 -2.09 20.33 -8.55
CA HIS A 58 -2.86 21.51 -8.93
C HIS A 58 -3.74 22.01 -7.78
N TYR A 59 -4.47 21.10 -7.11
CA TYR A 59 -5.40 21.46 -6.05
C TYR A 59 -4.73 21.56 -4.67
N GLN A 60 -3.69 20.78 -4.43
CA GLN A 60 -3.04 20.64 -3.12
C GLN A 60 -1.50 20.57 -3.25
N PRO A 61 -0.84 21.65 -3.72
CA PRO A 61 0.61 21.66 -3.97
C PRO A 61 1.43 21.46 -2.70
N ASN A 62 0.83 21.65 -1.53
CA ASN A 62 1.45 21.51 -0.23
C ASN A 62 1.08 20.20 0.49
N ALA A 63 0.53 19.21 -0.22
CA ALA A 63 0.21 17.93 0.36
C ALA A 63 1.44 17.29 1.03
N ARG A 64 1.35 17.00 2.33
CA ARG A 64 2.44 16.42 3.12
C ARG A 64 2.32 14.92 3.29
N ARG A 65 1.13 14.37 3.05
CA ARG A 65 0.82 12.97 3.22
C ARG A 65 -0.13 12.49 2.13
N ILE A 66 0.20 11.37 1.53
CA ILE A 66 -0.67 10.66 0.60
C ILE A 66 -0.85 9.21 1.05
N PHE A 67 -1.96 8.61 0.67
CA PHE A 67 -2.21 7.19 0.85
C PHE A 67 -2.33 6.52 -0.52
N LEU A 68 -1.43 5.59 -0.81
CA LEU A 68 -1.50 4.77 -2.01
C LEU A 68 -2.48 3.63 -1.78
N THR A 69 -3.64 3.71 -2.44
CA THR A 69 -4.71 2.73 -2.25
C THR A 69 -4.54 1.48 -3.09
N GLY A 70 -5.16 0.41 -2.64
CA GLY A 70 -5.11 -0.97 -3.10
C GLY A 70 -5.15 -1.90 -1.90
N ALA A 71 -5.36 -3.20 -2.08
CA ALA A 71 -5.40 -4.14 -0.95
C ALA A 71 -4.05 -4.29 -0.26
N ASN A 72 -2.97 -4.35 -1.02
CA ASN A 72 -1.60 -4.42 -0.52
C ASN A 72 -0.59 -3.90 -1.56
N PRO A 73 -0.56 -2.57 -1.82
CA PRO A 73 0.39 -1.98 -2.75
C PRO A 73 1.85 -2.28 -2.42
N PHE A 74 2.16 -2.52 -1.15
CA PHE A 74 3.52 -2.87 -0.73
C PHE A 74 4.01 -4.23 -1.25
N ALA A 75 3.12 -5.05 -1.86
CA ALA A 75 3.49 -6.26 -2.58
C ALA A 75 4.30 -6.01 -3.86
N MET A 76 4.28 -4.80 -4.38
CA MET A 76 5.10 -4.42 -5.54
C MET A 76 6.59 -4.61 -5.25
N SER A 77 7.38 -4.83 -6.30
CA SER A 77 8.83 -4.94 -6.19
C SER A 77 9.47 -3.67 -5.59
N TYR A 78 10.65 -3.83 -5.00
CA TYR A 78 11.43 -2.68 -4.49
C TYR A 78 11.62 -1.60 -5.57
N GLU A 79 11.99 -1.99 -6.79
CA GLU A 79 12.22 -1.03 -7.88
C GLU A 79 10.93 -0.28 -8.26
N ARG A 80 9.79 -0.96 -8.27
CA ARG A 80 8.52 -0.30 -8.55
C ARG A 80 8.13 0.68 -7.43
N LEU A 81 8.24 0.27 -6.17
CA LEU A 81 7.96 1.13 -5.02
C LEU A 81 8.90 2.35 -4.98
N LYS A 82 10.19 2.14 -5.26
CA LYS A 82 11.18 3.21 -5.38
C LYS A 82 10.78 4.20 -6.47
N PHE A 83 10.41 3.70 -7.65
CA PHE A 83 9.99 4.55 -8.76
C PHE A 83 8.76 5.40 -8.38
N LEU A 84 7.70 4.78 -7.81
CA LEU A 84 6.53 5.50 -7.34
C LEU A 84 6.88 6.58 -6.30
N ALA A 85 7.75 6.25 -5.33
CA ALA A 85 8.15 7.20 -4.30
C ALA A 85 8.89 8.42 -4.87
N LEU A 86 9.78 8.20 -5.83
CA LEU A 86 10.50 9.29 -6.51
C LEU A 86 9.54 10.14 -7.33
N THR A 87 8.64 9.52 -8.11
CA THR A 87 7.60 10.24 -8.86
C THR A 87 6.73 11.10 -7.95
N VAL A 88 6.27 10.54 -6.82
CA VAL A 88 5.51 11.33 -5.83
C VAL A 88 6.28 12.57 -5.38
N ARG A 89 7.57 12.44 -5.10
CA ARG A 89 8.41 13.56 -4.64
C ARG A 89 8.65 14.61 -5.72
N ASP A 90 8.71 14.21 -6.98
CA ASP A 90 8.86 15.13 -8.11
C ASP A 90 7.61 16.00 -8.30
N TYR A 91 6.44 15.42 -8.09
CA TYR A 91 5.17 16.15 -8.17
C TYR A 91 4.85 16.92 -6.89
N LEU A 92 5.03 16.30 -5.73
CA LEU A 92 4.64 16.81 -4.42
C LEU A 92 5.87 17.02 -3.53
N ILE A 93 6.60 18.08 -3.77
CA ILE A 93 7.91 18.40 -3.13
C ILE A 93 7.81 18.41 -1.59
N LYS A 94 6.65 18.77 -1.02
CA LYS A 94 6.43 18.82 0.44
C LYS A 94 5.91 17.50 1.01
N CYS A 95 5.72 16.46 0.20
CA CYS A 95 5.25 15.17 0.67
C CYS A 95 6.32 14.48 1.53
N GLN A 96 5.99 14.24 2.78
CA GLN A 96 6.87 13.62 3.79
C GLN A 96 6.50 12.17 4.06
N THR A 97 5.26 11.79 3.78
CA THR A 97 4.73 10.46 4.07
C THR A 97 3.94 9.91 2.90
N ILE A 98 4.36 8.76 2.45
CA ILE A 98 3.63 7.90 1.53
C ILE A 98 3.19 6.69 2.36
N ALA A 99 1.88 6.59 2.60
CA ALA A 99 1.29 5.50 3.36
C ALA A 99 0.58 4.51 2.44
N MET A 100 0.49 3.26 2.85
CA MET A 100 -0.21 2.21 2.10
C MET A 100 -0.49 0.98 2.95
N PHE A 101 -1.35 0.10 2.44
CA PHE A 101 -1.51 -1.22 3.03
C PHE A 101 -0.35 -2.16 2.66
N ALA A 102 -0.01 -3.03 3.60
CA ALA A 102 0.96 -4.10 3.44
C ALA A 102 0.48 -5.38 4.12
N SER A 103 0.92 -6.52 3.64
CA SER A 103 0.88 -7.78 4.38
C SER A 103 2.24 -8.07 5.01
N ILE A 104 2.25 -8.96 6.02
CA ILE A 104 3.50 -9.45 6.62
C ILE A 104 4.39 -10.11 5.57
N ARG A 105 3.78 -10.80 4.60
CA ARG A 105 4.48 -11.42 3.48
C ARG A 105 5.21 -10.39 2.62
N ASP A 106 4.54 -9.28 2.28
CA ASP A 106 5.12 -8.23 1.44
C ASP A 106 6.36 -7.58 2.07
N ILE A 107 6.36 -7.48 3.41
CA ILE A 107 7.51 -6.95 4.16
C ILE A 107 8.64 -7.98 4.17
N ARG A 108 8.34 -9.24 4.46
CA ARG A 108 9.32 -10.32 4.52
C ARG A 108 10.00 -10.61 3.18
N ASP A 109 9.31 -10.36 2.08
CA ASP A 109 9.84 -10.57 0.72
C ASP A 109 10.83 -9.47 0.28
N LYS A 110 11.15 -8.52 1.20
CA LYS A 110 12.11 -7.46 0.96
C LYS A 110 13.29 -7.56 1.93
N GLU A 111 14.48 -7.28 1.41
CA GLU A 111 15.69 -7.18 2.22
C GLU A 111 15.65 -5.97 3.16
N VAL A 112 16.28 -6.07 4.32
CA VAL A 112 16.31 -4.98 5.32
C VAL A 112 16.83 -3.67 4.73
N TRP A 113 17.83 -3.72 3.86
CA TRP A 113 18.37 -2.52 3.22
C TRP A 113 17.35 -1.87 2.28
N GLN A 114 16.51 -2.66 1.58
CA GLN A 114 15.41 -2.18 0.74
C GLN A 114 14.37 -1.43 1.58
N LEU A 115 13.96 -2.03 2.70
CA LEU A 115 13.02 -1.41 3.63
C LEU A 115 13.55 -0.07 4.17
N LYS A 116 14.83 -0.02 4.55
CA LYS A 116 15.48 1.22 4.99
C LYS A 116 15.50 2.29 3.89
N LYS A 117 15.79 1.90 2.65
CA LYS A 117 15.79 2.81 1.50
C LYS A 117 14.39 3.33 1.18
N LEU A 118 13.37 2.45 1.15
CA LEU A 118 11.97 2.85 0.92
C LEU A 118 11.50 3.84 2.00
N ARG A 119 11.83 3.57 3.27
CA ARG A 119 11.53 4.50 4.36
C ARG A 119 12.19 5.86 4.17
N ALA A 120 13.46 5.90 3.77
CA ALA A 120 14.18 7.15 3.51
C ALA A 120 13.60 7.94 2.32
N MET A 121 12.98 7.26 1.37
CA MET A 121 12.28 7.87 0.23
C MET A 121 10.85 8.35 0.56
N GLY A 122 10.39 8.17 1.80
CA GLY A 122 9.08 8.64 2.24
C GLY A 122 8.00 7.56 2.36
N ILE A 123 8.26 6.31 1.97
CA ILE A 123 7.35 5.18 2.25
C ILE A 123 7.56 4.77 3.73
N ASN A 124 6.90 5.50 4.63
CA ASN A 124 7.11 5.39 6.07
C ASN A 124 5.81 5.16 6.86
N GLY A 125 4.68 4.97 6.18
CA GLY A 125 3.38 4.65 6.76
C GLY A 125 2.85 3.32 6.21
N LEU A 126 3.01 2.21 6.95
CA LEU A 126 2.44 0.92 6.56
C LEU A 126 1.32 0.52 7.51
N SER A 127 0.15 0.24 6.92
CA SER A 127 -1.00 -0.35 7.61
C SER A 127 -1.01 -1.85 7.36
N ILE A 128 -0.81 -2.63 8.41
CA ILE A 128 -0.61 -4.08 8.30
C ILE A 128 -1.76 -4.81 9.00
N GLY A 129 -2.49 -5.64 8.25
CA GLY A 129 -3.51 -6.52 8.80
C GLY A 129 -2.88 -7.77 9.43
N THR A 130 -2.65 -7.75 10.75
CA THR A 130 -2.16 -8.93 11.49
C THR A 130 -3.30 -9.86 11.89
N GLU A 131 -4.49 -9.34 12.12
CA GLU A 131 -5.78 -9.97 12.44
C GLU A 131 -5.82 -10.65 13.82
N SER A 132 -4.84 -11.46 14.19
CA SER A 132 -4.79 -12.17 15.47
C SER A 132 -3.35 -12.40 15.96
N GLY A 133 -3.19 -12.47 17.27
CA GLY A 133 -1.97 -12.93 17.94
C GLY A 133 -1.96 -14.45 18.23
N ASP A 134 -2.90 -15.19 17.67
CA ASP A 134 -3.07 -16.63 17.90
C ASP A 134 -2.98 -17.42 16.58
N ASP A 135 -2.13 -18.45 16.56
CA ASP A 135 -1.86 -19.26 15.36
C ASP A 135 -3.05 -20.08 14.89
N GLU A 136 -3.92 -20.57 15.81
CA GLU A 136 -5.13 -21.31 15.42
C GLU A 136 -6.13 -20.37 14.73
N THR A 137 -6.33 -19.19 15.28
CA THR A 137 -7.17 -18.16 14.66
C THR A 137 -6.64 -17.74 13.30
N LEU A 138 -5.34 -17.57 13.15
CA LEU A 138 -4.71 -17.25 11.86
C LEU A 138 -4.88 -18.38 10.83
N ALA A 139 -4.81 -19.64 11.28
CA ALA A 139 -5.07 -20.80 10.42
C ALA A 139 -6.55 -20.87 10.00
N LEU A 140 -7.50 -20.67 10.91
CA LEU A 140 -8.94 -20.60 10.62
C LEU A 140 -9.25 -19.45 9.64
N ALA A 141 -8.63 -18.30 9.84
CA ALA A 141 -8.76 -17.14 8.95
C ALA A 141 -8.05 -17.33 7.59
N ASN A 142 -7.27 -18.40 7.42
CA ASN A 142 -6.45 -18.68 6.25
C ASN A 142 -5.53 -17.51 5.87
N LYS A 143 -4.83 -16.94 6.86
CA LYS A 143 -3.90 -15.81 6.64
C LYS A 143 -2.60 -16.21 5.95
N GLY A 144 -2.23 -17.50 5.99
CA GLY A 144 -1.04 -18.03 5.32
C GLY A 144 0.28 -17.67 6.02
N TYR A 145 0.25 -17.27 7.30
CA TYR A 145 1.42 -17.06 8.16
C TYR A 145 1.09 -17.39 9.62
N LYS A 146 2.10 -17.52 10.45
CA LYS A 146 2.01 -17.67 11.91
C LYS A 146 2.45 -16.40 12.63
N ILE A 147 2.01 -16.20 13.88
CA ILE A 147 2.27 -14.98 14.65
C ILE A 147 3.76 -14.68 14.81
N GLY A 148 4.60 -15.68 15.01
CA GLY A 148 6.05 -15.51 15.08
C GLY A 148 6.69 -14.90 13.82
N ARG A 149 5.96 -14.84 12.71
CA ARG A 149 6.36 -14.14 11.48
C ARG A 149 5.89 -12.69 11.44
N ALA A 150 4.96 -12.31 12.33
CA ALA A 150 4.42 -10.97 12.43
C ALA A 150 5.17 -10.09 13.44
N SER A 151 5.92 -10.73 14.34
CA SER A 151 6.63 -10.07 15.44
C SER A 151 8.10 -9.75 15.14
N CYS A 152 8.55 -9.97 13.93
CA CYS A 152 9.94 -9.69 13.52
C CYS A 152 10.10 -8.29 12.92
#